data_9566363210bf61a63c252c033f7520eb
#
_entry.id   9566363210bf61a63c252c033f7520eb
#
_cell.length_a   1.000
_cell.length_b   1.000
_cell.length_c   1.000
_cell.angle_alpha   90.00
_cell.angle_beta   90.00
_cell.angle_gamma   90.00
#
_symmetry.space_group_name_H-M   'P 1'
#
loop_
_entity.id
_entity.type
_entity.pdbx_description
1 polymer ?
#
loop_
_entity_poly.entity_id
_entity_poly.type
_entity_poly.pdbx_seq_one_letter_code
_entity_poly.pdbx_strand_id
1 'polypeptide(L)'
;MKKHLFLACALAFGLSACSQHQEQPAESGSPVKTTISPVTAPGKKPDRPAVKLPPKSVPVPSVSPSYNNTPLSPRIPGVTVNRVAVPDKVVALTFDDGPHGTLTPRVLDILRDNNVKGTFFMQGCNVKAHPQVVRRMVNEGHEVGNHTWNHVYLSKVPREKAESQLQSTNEAIRNACGVVPVVMRPPGGYTNAGVASWARQRFGFTTVMWDVDTNDWRKPGSSVVAARAVNGAKPGSIILVHDIHASTVAAVDAIVKGLKNRGYELVTVSELIRRGRAAAGHAPSMPAAPAVPDSSPLAVPSI
;
A
#
# COMPACT_ATOMS: atom_id res chain seq x y z
N MET A 1 -19.02 13.74 -60.44
CA MET A 1 -19.13 12.39 -59.88
C MET A 1 -18.07 12.21 -58.79
N LYS A 2 -18.40 12.41 -57.53
CA LYS A 2 -17.57 12.04 -56.35
C LYS A 2 -18.51 11.46 -55.30
N LYS A 3 -18.29 10.16 -54.96
CA LYS A 3 -19.11 9.40 -54.02
C LYS A 3 -18.63 9.74 -52.61
N HIS A 4 -19.53 10.18 -51.72
CA HIS A 4 -19.30 10.32 -50.29
C HIS A 4 -19.56 8.98 -49.61
N LEU A 5 -18.53 8.47 -48.97
CA LEU A 5 -18.61 7.28 -48.14
C LEU A 5 -18.85 7.71 -46.68
N PHE A 6 -20.01 7.41 -46.12
CA PHE A 6 -20.31 7.60 -44.70
C PHE A 6 -19.67 6.47 -43.88
N LEU A 7 -18.75 6.81 -42.99
CA LEU A 7 -18.16 5.88 -42.02
C LEU A 7 -18.93 6.01 -40.72
N ALA A 8 -19.70 4.97 -40.36
CA ALA A 8 -20.39 4.89 -39.09
C ALA A 8 -19.38 4.59 -37.98
N CYS A 9 -19.31 5.48 -36.98
CA CYS A 9 -18.47 5.33 -35.80
C CYS A 9 -19.27 4.53 -34.75
N ALA A 10 -18.96 3.25 -34.57
CA ALA A 10 -19.49 2.41 -33.49
C ALA A 10 -18.75 2.76 -32.18
N LEU A 11 -19.50 3.30 -31.21
CA LEU A 11 -19.03 3.50 -29.84
C LEU A 11 -18.98 2.14 -29.13
N ALA A 12 -17.79 1.58 -29.01
CA ALA A 12 -17.53 0.43 -28.13
C ALA A 12 -17.22 0.97 -26.73
N PHE A 13 -18.13 0.74 -25.79
CA PHE A 13 -17.88 0.90 -24.35
C PHE A 13 -16.92 -0.20 -23.91
N GLY A 14 -15.63 0.13 -23.79
CA GLY A 14 -14.62 -0.75 -23.24
C GLY A 14 -14.73 -0.82 -21.73
N LEU A 15 -15.22 -1.94 -21.21
CA LEU A 15 -15.04 -2.36 -19.83
C LEU A 15 -13.53 -2.63 -19.64
N SER A 16 -12.80 -1.68 -19.04
CA SER A 16 -11.40 -1.87 -18.66
C SER A 16 -11.34 -2.76 -17.43
N ALA A 17 -11.19 -4.05 -17.64
CA ALA A 17 -10.85 -4.98 -16.58
C ALA A 17 -9.44 -4.67 -16.07
N CYS A 18 -9.26 -4.74 -14.76
CA CYS A 18 -7.94 -4.70 -14.11
C CYS A 18 -7.13 -5.88 -14.67
N SER A 19 -6.06 -5.60 -15.43
CA SER A 19 -5.29 -6.63 -16.13
C SER A 19 -4.61 -7.53 -15.11
N GLN A 20 -5.17 -8.72 -14.92
CA GLN A 20 -4.42 -9.80 -14.26
C GLN A 20 -3.36 -10.27 -15.27
N HIS A 21 -2.10 -10.27 -14.88
CA HIS A 21 -1.04 -10.92 -15.63
C HIS A 21 -1.42 -12.40 -15.86
N GLN A 22 -1.88 -12.73 -17.06
CA GLN A 22 -2.04 -14.10 -17.49
C GLN A 22 -0.65 -14.71 -17.74
N GLU A 23 -0.38 -15.82 -17.08
CA GLU A 23 0.74 -16.71 -17.39
C GLU A 23 0.50 -17.31 -18.78
N GLN A 24 1.49 -17.17 -19.67
CA GLN A 24 1.51 -17.89 -20.94
C GLN A 24 1.78 -19.38 -20.68
N PRO A 25 1.05 -20.31 -21.34
CA PRO A 25 1.35 -21.74 -21.22
C PRO A 25 2.63 -22.09 -22.00
N ALA A 26 3.48 -22.89 -21.38
CA ALA A 26 4.64 -23.50 -22.03
C ALA A 26 4.20 -24.52 -23.08
N GLU A 27 4.93 -24.55 -24.20
CA GLU A 27 4.69 -25.42 -25.35
C GLU A 27 4.80 -26.93 -25.05
N SER A 28 4.03 -27.63 -25.81
CA SER A 28 3.76 -29.07 -25.93
C SER A 28 5.00 -29.97 -25.96
N GLY A 29 5.02 -30.97 -25.06
CA GLY A 29 5.76 -32.24 -25.21
C GLY A 29 4.77 -33.32 -25.58
N SER A 30 5.17 -34.17 -26.55
CA SER A 30 4.39 -35.26 -27.21
C SER A 30 3.85 -36.36 -26.29
N PRO A 31 2.82 -37.09 -26.68
CA PRO A 31 2.05 -37.96 -25.80
C PRO A 31 2.73 -39.33 -25.56
N VAL A 32 2.87 -39.66 -24.28
CA VAL A 32 3.20 -41.02 -23.85
C VAL A 32 1.86 -41.81 -23.68
N LYS A 33 1.70 -42.92 -24.40
CA LYS A 33 0.60 -43.85 -24.24
C LYS A 33 0.71 -44.57 -22.90
N THR A 34 -0.24 -44.36 -22.00
CA THR A 34 -0.38 -45.16 -20.78
C THR A 34 -1.65 -45.98 -20.86
N THR A 35 -1.49 -47.29 -20.76
CA THR A 35 -2.50 -48.33 -20.74
C THR A 35 -3.36 -48.25 -19.47
N ILE A 36 -4.68 -48.24 -19.62
CA ILE A 36 -5.63 -48.17 -18.51
C ILE A 36 -5.99 -49.60 -18.08
N SER A 37 -5.73 -49.93 -16.82
CA SER A 37 -6.34 -51.08 -16.14
C SER A 37 -7.49 -50.63 -15.23
N PRO A 38 -8.59 -51.39 -15.09
CA PRO A 38 -9.79 -50.94 -14.38
C PRO A 38 -9.63 -51.00 -12.86
N VAL A 39 -9.99 -49.89 -12.18
CA VAL A 39 -10.05 -49.79 -10.73
C VAL A 39 -11.47 -50.05 -10.25
N THR A 40 -11.56 -50.94 -9.30
CA THR A 40 -12.73 -51.37 -8.51
C THR A 40 -13.37 -50.26 -7.70
N ALA A 41 -14.66 -50.41 -7.43
CA ALA A 41 -15.63 -49.50 -6.80
C ALA A 41 -15.30 -49.03 -5.34
N PRO A 42 -16.06 -48.05 -4.79
CA PRO A 42 -15.58 -47.03 -3.87
C PRO A 42 -15.64 -47.48 -2.39
N GLY A 43 -14.53 -47.23 -1.67
CA GLY A 43 -14.45 -47.28 -0.22
C GLY A 43 -15.04 -46.03 0.46
N LYS A 44 -15.73 -46.26 1.59
CA LYS A 44 -16.34 -45.25 2.48
C LYS A 44 -15.40 -44.07 2.75
N LYS A 45 -15.91 -42.84 2.58
CA LYS A 45 -15.26 -41.61 3.05
C LYS A 45 -15.13 -41.65 4.57
N PRO A 46 -13.97 -41.26 5.15
CA PRO A 46 -13.88 -41.01 6.57
C PRO A 46 -14.63 -39.73 6.97
N ASP A 47 -15.39 -39.82 8.04
CA ASP A 47 -16.10 -38.69 8.64
C ASP A 47 -15.13 -37.56 9.02
N ARG A 48 -15.32 -36.41 8.40
CA ARG A 48 -14.61 -35.18 8.72
C ARG A 48 -15.28 -34.57 9.97
N PRO A 49 -14.56 -34.30 11.07
CA PRO A 49 -15.17 -33.67 12.23
C PRO A 49 -15.68 -32.28 11.83
N ALA A 50 -16.92 -31.97 12.25
CA ALA A 50 -17.58 -30.71 12.00
C ALA A 50 -16.74 -29.55 12.56
N VAL A 51 -16.26 -28.66 11.68
CA VAL A 51 -15.60 -27.42 12.09
C VAL A 51 -16.69 -26.54 12.72
N LYS A 52 -16.60 -26.33 14.04
CA LYS A 52 -17.42 -25.33 14.73
C LYS A 52 -17.15 -23.97 14.12
N LEU A 53 -18.16 -23.37 13.52
CA LEU A 53 -18.16 -21.97 13.10
C LEU A 53 -17.89 -21.09 14.32
N PRO A 54 -17.04 -20.06 14.22
CA PRO A 54 -16.83 -19.12 15.31
C PRO A 54 -18.14 -18.41 15.64
N PRO A 55 -18.36 -18.03 16.91
CA PRO A 55 -19.58 -17.38 17.36
C PRO A 55 -19.82 -16.08 16.60
N LYS A 56 -21.10 -15.79 16.34
CA LYS A 56 -21.61 -14.57 15.70
C LYS A 56 -20.92 -13.34 16.29
N SER A 57 -20.44 -12.48 15.38
CA SER A 57 -19.91 -11.12 15.56
C SER A 57 -20.10 -10.52 16.96
N VAL A 58 -18.98 -10.44 17.69
CA VAL A 58 -18.85 -9.48 18.79
C VAL A 58 -18.99 -8.08 18.20
N PRO A 59 -19.83 -7.17 18.78
CA PRO A 59 -19.89 -5.80 18.32
C PRO A 59 -18.48 -5.20 18.45
N VAL A 60 -17.89 -4.82 17.31
CA VAL A 60 -16.66 -4.05 17.31
C VAL A 60 -16.99 -2.72 17.98
N PRO A 61 -16.34 -2.33 19.08
CA PRO A 61 -16.52 -0.99 19.61
C PRO A 61 -16.11 -0.01 18.51
N SER A 62 -16.99 0.92 18.18
CA SER A 62 -16.72 2.03 17.27
C SER A 62 -15.76 3.01 17.97
N VAL A 63 -14.53 2.59 18.12
CA VAL A 63 -13.43 3.50 18.39
C VAL A 63 -13.06 4.06 17.04
N SER A 64 -13.64 5.20 16.68
CA SER A 64 -13.06 6.04 15.65
C SER A 64 -11.65 6.36 16.12
N PRO A 65 -10.59 5.87 15.45
CA PRO A 65 -9.27 6.41 15.72
C PRO A 65 -9.37 7.87 15.30
N SER A 66 -9.28 8.75 16.25
CA SER A 66 -9.08 10.17 16.01
C SER A 66 -7.68 10.32 15.40
N TYR A 67 -7.53 9.91 14.15
CA TYR A 67 -6.44 10.39 13.32
C TYR A 67 -6.77 11.86 13.08
N ASN A 68 -6.15 12.72 13.88
CA ASN A 68 -6.10 14.12 13.60
C ASN A 68 -5.65 14.27 12.15
N ASN A 69 -6.58 14.61 11.25
CA ASN A 69 -6.36 15.05 9.89
C ASN A 69 -5.63 16.40 9.87
N THR A 70 -4.71 16.61 10.80
CA THR A 70 -3.81 17.74 10.74
C THR A 70 -2.88 17.47 9.57
N PRO A 71 -2.97 18.23 8.47
CA PRO A 71 -2.00 18.12 7.40
C PRO A 71 -0.62 18.24 8.02
N LEU A 72 0.25 17.24 7.85
CA LEU A 72 1.64 17.31 8.26
C LEU A 72 2.23 18.57 7.63
N SER A 73 2.23 19.66 8.42
CA SER A 73 2.67 21.01 8.08
C SER A 73 4.19 21.12 8.17
N PRO A 74 4.82 22.13 7.64
CA PRO A 74 4.45 23.10 6.62
C PRO A 74 4.94 22.71 5.23
N ARG A 75 4.33 23.31 4.22
CA ARG A 75 4.55 23.14 2.79
C ARG A 75 6.04 23.15 2.42
N ILE A 76 6.65 21.98 2.27
CA ILE A 76 7.90 21.85 1.52
C ILE A 76 7.49 21.64 0.07
N PRO A 77 7.72 22.60 -0.84
CA PRO A 77 7.31 22.46 -2.25
C PRO A 77 7.98 21.24 -2.86
N GLY A 78 7.17 20.34 -3.47
CA GLY A 78 7.63 19.35 -4.43
C GLY A 78 8.66 18.32 -3.96
N VAL A 79 8.76 18.02 -2.67
CA VAL A 79 9.79 17.08 -2.20
C VAL A 79 9.40 15.65 -2.54
N THR A 80 10.17 15.07 -3.44
CA THR A 80 10.21 13.62 -3.64
C THR A 80 11.19 13.03 -2.63
N VAL A 81 10.75 12.04 -1.86
CA VAL A 81 11.55 11.39 -0.80
C VAL A 81 11.98 10.01 -1.28
N ASN A 82 13.28 9.80 -1.43
CA ASN A 82 13.87 8.50 -1.78
C ASN A 82 14.45 7.79 -0.54
N ARG A 83 15.02 8.56 0.36
CA ARG A 83 15.58 8.17 1.65
C ARG A 83 15.49 9.36 2.59
N VAL A 84 15.41 9.12 3.88
CA VAL A 84 15.34 10.16 4.90
C VAL A 84 16.66 10.22 5.67
N ALA A 85 17.19 11.42 5.87
CA ALA A 85 18.36 11.59 6.73
C ALA A 85 17.95 11.43 8.21
N VAL A 86 18.39 10.36 8.84
CA VAL A 86 18.18 10.05 10.25
C VAL A 86 19.47 9.53 10.87
N PRO A 87 19.75 9.85 12.16
CA PRO A 87 20.94 9.32 12.83
C PRO A 87 20.80 7.83 13.21
N ASP A 88 19.58 7.40 13.50
CA ASP A 88 19.30 6.08 14.02
C ASP A 88 19.13 5.03 12.91
N LYS A 89 19.36 3.77 13.27
CA LYS A 89 19.09 2.62 12.38
C LYS A 89 17.58 2.37 12.26
N VAL A 90 16.90 3.22 11.50
CA VAL A 90 15.46 3.11 11.22
C VAL A 90 15.23 3.06 9.70
N VAL A 91 14.29 2.22 9.24
CA VAL A 91 13.97 2.04 7.82
C VAL A 91 12.45 1.90 7.62
N ALA A 92 11.97 2.15 6.39
CA ALA A 92 10.61 1.84 6.00
C ALA A 92 10.59 0.67 5.00
N LEU A 93 9.87 -0.40 5.33
CA LEU A 93 9.53 -1.48 4.40
C LEU A 93 8.21 -1.13 3.72
N THR A 94 8.22 -1.06 2.39
CA THR A 94 7.08 -0.58 1.61
C THR A 94 6.67 -1.59 0.55
N PHE A 95 5.36 -1.71 0.34
CA PHE A 95 4.71 -2.69 -0.51
C PHE A 95 3.89 -1.97 -1.58
N ASP A 96 4.12 -2.29 -2.86
CA ASP A 96 3.41 -1.71 -3.99
C ASP A 96 2.42 -2.70 -4.61
N ASP A 97 1.46 -2.18 -5.37
CA ASP A 97 0.48 -2.86 -6.22
C ASP A 97 -0.69 -3.55 -5.51
N GLY A 98 -0.61 -3.81 -4.21
CA GLY A 98 -1.69 -4.45 -3.46
C GLY A 98 -3.00 -3.63 -3.39
N PRO A 99 -3.97 -4.10 -2.59
CA PRO A 99 -3.95 -5.37 -1.89
C PRO A 99 -4.29 -6.57 -2.78
N HIS A 100 -3.62 -7.69 -2.56
CA HIS A 100 -4.01 -8.99 -3.11
C HIS A 100 -4.83 -9.77 -2.07
N GLY A 101 -5.93 -10.40 -2.50
CA GLY A 101 -6.90 -11.03 -1.59
C GLY A 101 -6.36 -12.12 -0.66
N THR A 102 -5.29 -12.81 -1.06
CA THR A 102 -4.68 -13.91 -0.27
C THR A 102 -3.23 -13.66 0.12
N LEU A 103 -2.45 -12.94 -0.69
CA LEU A 103 -1.03 -12.73 -0.44
C LEU A 103 -0.80 -11.60 0.57
N THR A 104 -1.47 -10.46 0.41
CA THR A 104 -1.37 -9.33 1.34
C THR A 104 -1.75 -9.71 2.78
N PRO A 105 -2.82 -10.48 3.05
CA PRO A 105 -3.10 -10.97 4.41
C PRO A 105 -1.96 -11.76 5.04
N ARG A 106 -1.20 -12.53 4.26
CA ARG A 106 -0.01 -13.26 4.75
C ARG A 106 1.14 -12.32 5.11
N VAL A 107 1.33 -11.24 4.33
CA VAL A 107 2.28 -10.17 4.69
C VAL A 107 1.89 -9.56 6.02
N LEU A 108 0.61 -9.21 6.21
CA LEU A 108 0.12 -8.63 7.46
C LEU A 108 0.34 -9.57 8.65
N ASP A 109 0.11 -10.88 8.49
CA ASP A 109 0.41 -11.88 9.53
C ASP A 109 1.89 -11.83 9.92
N ILE A 110 2.80 -11.83 8.94
CA ILE A 110 4.25 -11.77 9.19
C ILE A 110 4.64 -10.49 9.91
N LEU A 111 4.11 -9.33 9.48
CA LEU A 111 4.41 -8.04 10.12
C LEU A 111 3.90 -7.99 11.56
N ARG A 112 2.67 -8.48 11.81
CA ARG A 112 2.09 -8.61 13.15
C ARG A 112 2.95 -9.50 14.05
N ASP A 113 3.29 -10.70 13.59
CA ASP A 113 4.04 -11.70 14.36
C ASP A 113 5.45 -11.22 14.71
N ASN A 114 6.01 -10.32 13.91
CA ASN A 114 7.29 -9.66 14.17
C ASN A 114 7.15 -8.29 14.89
N ASN A 115 5.94 -7.83 15.19
CA ASN A 115 5.64 -6.53 15.79
C ASN A 115 6.28 -5.34 15.02
N VAL A 116 6.11 -5.31 13.70
CA VAL A 116 6.61 -4.24 12.84
C VAL A 116 5.50 -3.63 11.99
N LYS A 117 5.70 -2.40 11.54
CA LYS A 117 4.76 -1.69 10.68
C LYS A 117 5.37 -1.47 9.30
N GLY A 118 4.52 -1.47 8.26
CA GLY A 118 4.89 -1.19 6.88
C GLY A 118 3.99 -0.14 6.26
N THR A 119 4.34 0.30 5.04
CA THR A 119 3.53 1.22 4.23
C THR A 119 3.13 0.54 2.95
N PHE A 120 1.84 0.59 2.60
CA PHE A 120 1.26 -0.08 1.45
C PHE A 120 0.78 0.96 0.44
N PHE A 121 1.42 1.04 -0.73
CA PHE A 121 0.99 1.87 -1.86
C PHE A 121 0.09 1.04 -2.76
N MET A 122 -1.20 1.33 -2.71
CA MET A 122 -2.23 0.46 -3.27
C MET A 122 -2.82 0.99 -4.57
N GLN A 123 -3.08 0.09 -5.51
CA GLN A 123 -3.90 0.37 -6.68
C GLN A 123 -5.38 0.46 -6.28
N GLY A 124 -6.07 1.51 -6.73
CA GLY A 124 -7.47 1.75 -6.36
C GLY A 124 -8.43 0.62 -6.79
N CYS A 125 -8.19 -0.01 -7.94
CA CYS A 125 -8.97 -1.16 -8.40
C CYS A 125 -8.85 -2.36 -7.43
N ASN A 126 -7.66 -2.60 -6.87
CA ASN A 126 -7.41 -3.67 -5.91
C ASN A 126 -7.99 -3.33 -4.52
N VAL A 127 -7.94 -2.06 -4.11
CA VAL A 127 -8.65 -1.56 -2.91
C VAL A 127 -10.14 -1.84 -3.02
N LYS A 128 -10.76 -1.51 -4.18
CA LYS A 128 -12.18 -1.76 -4.43
C LYS A 128 -12.52 -3.26 -4.39
N ALA A 129 -11.62 -4.12 -4.87
CA ALA A 129 -11.80 -5.57 -4.87
C ALA A 129 -11.65 -6.19 -3.46
N HIS A 130 -10.78 -5.63 -2.62
CA HIS A 130 -10.40 -6.21 -1.32
C HIS A 130 -10.45 -5.20 -0.16
N PRO A 131 -11.57 -4.48 0.07
CA PRO A 131 -11.66 -3.40 1.08
C PRO A 131 -11.45 -3.92 2.51
N GLN A 132 -11.75 -5.19 2.80
CA GLN A 132 -11.52 -5.80 4.11
C GLN A 132 -10.03 -5.92 4.45
N VAL A 133 -9.17 -6.13 3.44
CA VAL A 133 -7.71 -6.19 3.63
C VAL A 133 -7.18 -4.80 3.99
N VAL A 134 -7.68 -3.75 3.34
CA VAL A 134 -7.31 -2.36 3.64
C VAL A 134 -7.72 -1.96 5.05
N ARG A 135 -8.94 -2.34 5.48
CA ARG A 135 -9.37 -2.12 6.89
C ARG A 135 -8.42 -2.81 7.88
N ARG A 136 -8.01 -4.04 7.56
CA ARG A 136 -7.06 -4.78 8.39
C ARG A 136 -5.71 -4.06 8.49
N MET A 137 -5.17 -3.55 7.37
CA MET A 137 -3.93 -2.76 7.37
C MET A 137 -3.98 -1.61 8.37
N VAL A 138 -5.04 -0.80 8.29
CA VAL A 138 -5.20 0.37 9.16
C VAL A 138 -5.40 -0.03 10.62
N ASN A 139 -6.24 -1.05 10.89
CA ASN A 139 -6.48 -1.54 12.25
C ASN A 139 -5.22 -2.11 12.91
N GLU A 140 -4.30 -2.67 12.13
CA GLU A 140 -3.01 -3.16 12.59
C GLU A 140 -1.92 -2.05 12.63
N GLY A 141 -2.27 -0.80 12.31
CA GLY A 141 -1.39 0.37 12.40
C GLY A 141 -0.40 0.51 11.25
N HIS A 142 -0.66 -0.12 10.12
CA HIS A 142 0.11 0.11 8.90
C HIS A 142 -0.33 1.39 8.20
N GLU A 143 0.56 1.99 7.43
CA GLU A 143 0.26 3.16 6.63
C GLU A 143 -0.26 2.74 5.25
N VAL A 144 -1.26 3.47 4.76
CA VAL A 144 -1.86 3.29 3.44
C VAL A 144 -1.52 4.48 2.54
N GLY A 145 -1.08 4.21 1.33
CA GLY A 145 -0.67 5.17 0.33
C GLY A 145 -1.37 4.96 -1.02
N ASN A 146 -1.33 5.97 -1.86
CA ASN A 146 -1.93 5.96 -3.18
C ASN A 146 -0.92 5.50 -4.25
N HIS A 147 -1.31 4.53 -5.09
CA HIS A 147 -0.52 4.03 -6.21
C HIS A 147 -1.26 4.10 -7.55
N THR A 148 -2.11 5.12 -7.74
CA THR A 148 -3.05 5.30 -8.85
C THR A 148 -4.15 4.23 -8.89
N TRP A 149 -5.13 4.39 -9.81
CA TRP A 149 -6.25 3.44 -9.90
C TRP A 149 -5.84 2.08 -10.47
N ASN A 150 -5.11 2.08 -11.59
CA ASN A 150 -4.72 0.88 -12.33
C ASN A 150 -3.29 0.98 -12.89
N HIS A 151 -2.37 1.45 -12.07
CA HIS A 151 -0.94 1.50 -12.35
C HIS A 151 -0.53 2.42 -13.53
N VAL A 152 -1.26 3.52 -13.76
CA VAL A 152 -0.94 4.48 -14.82
C VAL A 152 0.30 5.30 -14.46
N TYR A 153 1.23 5.44 -15.40
CA TYR A 153 2.44 6.26 -15.25
C TYR A 153 2.08 7.75 -15.32
N LEU A 154 2.10 8.43 -14.18
CA LEU A 154 1.58 9.80 -14.01
C LEU A 154 2.22 10.82 -14.95
N SER A 155 3.52 10.70 -15.25
CA SER A 155 4.23 11.59 -16.19
C SER A 155 4.03 11.25 -17.66
N LYS A 156 3.28 10.20 -17.98
CA LYS A 156 3.02 9.72 -19.37
C LYS A 156 1.59 9.92 -19.85
N VAL A 157 0.74 10.51 -19.01
CA VAL A 157 -0.67 10.77 -19.32
C VAL A 157 -1.01 12.25 -19.11
N PRO A 158 -2.08 12.76 -19.74
CA PRO A 158 -2.60 14.10 -19.45
C PRO A 158 -2.90 14.28 -17.97
N ARG A 159 -2.76 15.51 -17.48
CA ARG A 159 -2.93 15.85 -16.05
C ARG A 159 -4.32 15.47 -15.54
N GLU A 160 -5.36 15.70 -16.30
CA GLU A 160 -6.75 15.41 -15.94
C GLU A 160 -6.93 13.90 -15.68
N LYS A 161 -6.30 13.06 -16.52
CA LYS A 161 -6.30 11.62 -16.33
C LYS A 161 -5.50 11.23 -15.08
N ALA A 162 -4.34 11.84 -14.85
CA ALA A 162 -3.53 11.61 -13.67
C ALA A 162 -4.29 12.00 -12.39
N GLU A 163 -4.98 13.14 -12.36
CA GLU A 163 -5.83 13.58 -11.24
C GLU A 163 -6.96 12.59 -10.98
N SER A 164 -7.69 12.18 -12.02
CA SER A 164 -8.77 11.18 -11.90
C SER A 164 -8.27 9.86 -11.29
N GLN A 165 -7.09 9.39 -11.69
CA GLN A 165 -6.46 8.19 -11.16
C GLN A 165 -6.19 8.29 -9.65
N LEU A 166 -5.61 9.41 -9.21
CA LEU A 166 -5.30 9.65 -7.80
C LEU A 166 -6.58 9.87 -6.97
N GLN A 167 -7.53 10.64 -7.49
CA GLN A 167 -8.78 10.93 -6.80
C GLN A 167 -9.61 9.66 -6.58
N SER A 168 -9.84 8.87 -7.63
CA SER A 168 -10.61 7.62 -7.54
C SER A 168 -9.97 6.63 -6.55
N THR A 169 -8.63 6.59 -6.50
CA THR A 169 -7.92 5.75 -5.53
C THR A 169 -8.10 6.24 -4.10
N ASN A 170 -8.00 7.55 -3.86
CA ASN A 170 -8.27 8.12 -2.53
C ASN A 170 -9.70 7.84 -2.07
N GLU A 171 -10.67 7.95 -2.97
CA GLU A 171 -12.07 7.64 -2.67
C GLU A 171 -12.24 6.16 -2.31
N ALA A 172 -11.61 5.25 -3.05
CA ALA A 172 -11.66 3.83 -2.75
C ALA A 172 -11.04 3.51 -1.38
N ILE A 173 -9.86 4.08 -1.06
CA ILE A 173 -9.20 3.88 0.24
C ILE A 173 -10.06 4.46 1.36
N ARG A 174 -10.57 5.69 1.21
CA ARG A 174 -11.46 6.31 2.19
C ARG A 174 -12.72 5.49 2.43
N ASN A 175 -13.35 4.99 1.38
CA ASN A 175 -14.54 4.14 1.49
C ASN A 175 -14.25 2.79 2.15
N ALA A 176 -13.04 2.25 1.96
CA ALA A 176 -12.62 0.99 2.56
C ALA A 176 -12.31 1.11 4.06
N CYS A 177 -11.63 2.17 4.51
CA CYS A 177 -11.08 2.25 5.87
C CYS A 177 -11.25 3.61 6.58
N GLY A 178 -11.89 4.61 5.95
CA GLY A 178 -12.07 5.95 6.53
C GLY A 178 -10.85 6.87 6.43
N VAL A 179 -9.69 6.36 5.99
CA VAL A 179 -8.44 7.13 5.93
C VAL A 179 -8.26 7.75 4.54
N VAL A 180 -7.78 8.99 4.48
CA VAL A 180 -7.31 9.63 3.25
C VAL A 180 -5.79 9.56 3.24
N PRO A 181 -5.16 8.94 2.22
CA PRO A 181 -3.71 8.85 2.15
C PRO A 181 -3.03 10.22 2.09
N VAL A 182 -1.89 10.36 2.76
CA VAL A 182 -1.04 11.56 2.72
C VAL A 182 0.26 11.32 1.96
N VAL A 183 0.51 10.08 1.57
CA VAL A 183 1.65 9.64 0.77
C VAL A 183 1.17 9.02 -0.53
N MET A 184 1.93 9.24 -1.60
CA MET A 184 1.71 8.54 -2.87
C MET A 184 3.03 8.05 -3.45
N ARG A 185 2.99 6.96 -4.18
CA ARG A 185 4.11 6.49 -5.01
C ARG A 185 3.65 6.42 -6.46
N PRO A 186 4.34 7.11 -7.38
CA PRO A 186 4.03 7.01 -8.80
C PRO A 186 4.43 5.63 -9.34
N PRO A 187 3.55 4.95 -10.08
CA PRO A 187 3.84 3.65 -10.69
C PRO A 187 5.14 3.65 -11.49
N GLY A 188 5.96 2.60 -11.26
CA GLY A 188 7.27 2.44 -11.89
C GLY A 188 8.26 3.59 -11.63
N GLY A 189 7.97 4.48 -10.68
CA GLY A 189 8.78 5.68 -10.44
C GLY A 189 8.60 6.78 -11.51
N TYR A 190 7.67 6.63 -12.44
CA TYR A 190 7.46 7.61 -13.52
C TYR A 190 6.80 8.90 -13.01
N THR A 191 7.67 9.81 -12.54
CA THR A 191 7.31 11.14 -12.05
C THR A 191 8.29 12.20 -12.53
N ASN A 192 8.00 13.46 -12.25
CA ASN A 192 8.88 14.61 -12.39
C ASN A 192 8.49 15.69 -11.37
N ALA A 193 9.27 16.76 -11.27
CA ALA A 193 9.02 17.85 -10.32
C ALA A 193 7.62 18.48 -10.50
N GLY A 194 7.13 18.59 -11.73
CA GLY A 194 5.79 19.10 -12.04
C GLY A 194 4.70 18.20 -11.47
N VAL A 195 4.79 16.88 -11.69
CA VAL A 195 3.85 15.89 -11.15
C VAL A 195 3.85 15.92 -9.63
N ALA A 196 5.02 15.87 -8.99
CA ALA A 196 5.14 15.89 -7.54
C ALA A 196 4.57 17.19 -6.94
N SER A 197 4.83 18.34 -7.58
CA SER A 197 4.33 19.65 -7.15
C SER A 197 2.80 19.74 -7.20
N TRP A 198 2.19 19.42 -8.33
CA TRP A 198 0.74 19.52 -8.44
C TRP A 198 0.00 18.48 -7.60
N ALA A 199 0.53 17.26 -7.49
CA ALA A 199 -0.06 16.23 -6.63
C ALA A 199 -0.06 16.66 -5.16
N ARG A 200 1.01 17.34 -4.71
CA ARG A 200 1.05 17.95 -3.40
C ARG A 200 0.04 19.09 -3.24
N GLN A 201 -0.03 20.00 -4.22
CA GLN A 201 -0.96 21.13 -4.17
C GLN A 201 -2.42 20.68 -4.15
N ARG A 202 -2.74 19.68 -4.97
CA ARG A 202 -4.11 19.22 -5.17
C ARG A 202 -4.59 18.25 -4.09
N PHE A 203 -3.74 17.35 -3.62
CA PHE A 203 -4.08 16.26 -2.72
C PHE A 203 -3.33 16.28 -1.38
N GLY A 204 -2.35 17.14 -1.20
CA GLY A 204 -1.50 17.16 0.00
C GLY A 204 -0.41 16.09 0.03
N PHE A 205 -0.22 15.32 -1.04
CA PHE A 205 0.69 14.19 -1.05
C PHE A 205 2.16 14.55 -0.84
N THR A 206 2.85 13.70 -0.08
CA THR A 206 4.30 13.53 -0.20
C THR A 206 4.55 12.44 -1.25
N THR A 207 5.34 12.76 -2.28
CA THR A 207 5.76 11.77 -3.28
C THR A 207 6.89 10.92 -2.70
N VAL A 208 6.69 9.62 -2.64
CA VAL A 208 7.62 8.66 -2.03
C VAL A 208 8.17 7.74 -3.10
N MET A 209 9.49 7.71 -3.21
CA MET A 209 10.25 6.78 -4.03
C MET A 209 10.91 5.73 -3.13
N TRP A 210 12.05 5.19 -3.54
CA TRP A 210 12.86 4.24 -2.79
C TRP A 210 14.34 4.44 -3.07
N ASP A 211 15.21 3.98 -2.19
CA ASP A 211 16.64 3.88 -2.40
C ASP A 211 17.13 2.42 -2.39
N VAL A 212 16.26 1.47 -1.95
CA VAL A 212 16.55 0.04 -2.02
C VAL A 212 15.50 -0.64 -2.90
N ASP A 213 15.91 -1.02 -4.11
CA ASP A 213 15.10 -1.80 -5.05
C ASP A 213 15.50 -3.28 -4.96
N THR A 214 14.56 -4.11 -4.55
CA THR A 214 14.79 -5.56 -4.48
C THR A 214 14.69 -6.25 -5.82
N ASN A 215 14.11 -5.60 -6.84
CA ASN A 215 13.78 -6.17 -8.14
C ASN A 215 12.99 -7.50 -8.01
N ASP A 216 12.11 -7.60 -7.02
CA ASP A 216 11.32 -8.79 -6.70
C ASP A 216 10.31 -9.14 -7.81
N TRP A 217 9.81 -8.12 -8.52
CA TRP A 217 8.95 -8.24 -9.69
C TRP A 217 9.58 -9.09 -10.83
N ARG A 218 10.91 -9.20 -10.87
CA ARG A 218 11.64 -10.09 -11.78
C ARG A 218 11.67 -11.54 -11.31
N LYS A 219 11.05 -11.84 -10.16
CA LYS A 219 10.97 -13.18 -9.54
C LYS A 219 12.33 -13.89 -9.37
N PRO A 220 13.36 -13.22 -8.80
CA PRO A 220 14.72 -13.79 -8.68
C PRO A 220 14.83 -14.87 -7.59
N GLY A 221 13.73 -15.17 -6.88
CA GLY A 221 13.68 -16.06 -5.73
C GLY A 221 13.71 -15.30 -4.39
N SER A 222 13.06 -15.89 -3.37
CA SER A 222 12.85 -15.24 -2.06
C SER A 222 14.15 -14.90 -1.34
N SER A 223 15.15 -15.76 -1.38
CA SER A 223 16.45 -15.51 -0.76
C SER A 223 17.19 -14.32 -1.37
N VAL A 224 17.13 -14.15 -2.69
CA VAL A 224 17.72 -13.02 -3.40
C VAL A 224 17.03 -11.72 -3.04
N VAL A 225 15.68 -11.73 -2.99
CA VAL A 225 14.87 -10.58 -2.56
C VAL A 225 15.25 -10.16 -1.14
N ALA A 226 15.29 -11.13 -0.21
CA ALA A 226 15.67 -10.87 1.17
C ALA A 226 17.09 -10.30 1.30
N ALA A 227 18.05 -10.90 0.61
CA ALA A 227 19.45 -10.44 0.62
C ALA A 227 19.57 -9.00 0.09
N ARG A 228 18.89 -8.65 -1.01
CA ARG A 228 18.91 -7.29 -1.56
C ARG A 228 18.31 -6.27 -0.59
N ALA A 229 17.16 -6.58 0.02
CA ALA A 229 16.52 -5.72 1.00
C ALA A 229 17.43 -5.47 2.22
N VAL A 230 17.97 -6.55 2.81
CA VAL A 230 18.76 -6.47 4.04
C VAL A 230 20.13 -5.82 3.79
N ASN A 231 20.83 -6.20 2.72
CA ASN A 231 22.17 -5.68 2.44
C ASN A 231 22.16 -4.25 1.87
N GLY A 232 21.10 -3.87 1.15
CA GLY A 232 20.92 -2.51 0.64
C GLY A 232 20.56 -1.49 1.70
N ALA A 233 19.98 -1.91 2.81
CA ALA A 233 19.47 -1.04 3.85
C ALA A 233 20.57 -0.20 4.54
N LYS A 234 20.29 1.10 4.66
CA LYS A 234 21.06 2.12 5.39
C LYS A 234 20.08 2.89 6.29
N PRO A 235 20.56 3.63 7.31
CA PRO A 235 19.69 4.51 8.08
C PRO A 235 18.85 5.41 7.19
N GLY A 236 17.54 5.39 7.40
CA GLY A 236 16.57 6.15 6.63
C GLY A 236 16.16 5.56 5.28
N SER A 237 16.58 4.36 4.94
CA SER A 237 16.20 3.71 3.68
C SER A 237 14.71 3.44 3.58
N ILE A 238 14.20 3.59 2.35
CA ILE A 238 12.86 3.17 1.93
C ILE A 238 13.04 1.99 0.98
N ILE A 239 12.56 0.82 1.40
CA ILE A 239 12.77 -0.45 0.72
C ILE A 239 11.51 -0.81 -0.06
N LEU A 240 11.67 -1.06 -1.37
CA LEU A 240 10.58 -1.45 -2.27
C LEU A 240 10.48 -2.97 -2.40
N VAL A 241 9.28 -3.49 -2.18
CA VAL A 241 8.82 -4.83 -2.56
C VAL A 241 7.36 -4.78 -3.02
N HIS A 242 6.83 -5.89 -3.57
CA HIS A 242 5.45 -5.98 -4.04
C HIS A 242 4.72 -7.15 -3.34
N ASP A 243 3.58 -6.87 -2.70
CA ASP A 243 2.81 -7.87 -1.95
C ASP A 243 1.88 -8.75 -2.82
N ILE A 244 1.97 -8.60 -4.13
CA ILE A 244 1.22 -9.37 -5.13
C ILE A 244 1.98 -10.58 -5.68
N HIS A 245 3.23 -10.79 -5.27
CA HIS A 245 4.06 -11.91 -5.73
C HIS A 245 4.34 -12.91 -4.60
N ALA A 246 3.99 -14.18 -4.81
CA ALA A 246 4.17 -15.24 -3.81
C ALA A 246 5.64 -15.40 -3.35
N SER A 247 6.61 -15.24 -4.27
CA SER A 247 8.04 -15.28 -3.97
C SER A 247 8.49 -14.14 -3.06
N THR A 248 7.92 -12.94 -3.25
CA THR A 248 8.15 -11.78 -2.37
C THR A 248 7.56 -12.01 -0.98
N VAL A 249 6.32 -12.47 -0.91
CA VAL A 249 5.67 -12.80 0.38
C VAL A 249 6.50 -13.81 1.17
N ALA A 250 7.04 -14.84 0.49
CA ALA A 250 7.94 -15.81 1.12
C ALA A 250 9.27 -15.21 1.62
N ALA A 251 9.67 -14.03 1.12
CA ALA A 251 10.88 -13.33 1.54
C ALA A 251 10.67 -12.42 2.76
N VAL A 252 9.42 -11.97 3.03
CA VAL A 252 9.12 -10.89 3.99
C VAL A 252 9.62 -11.22 5.40
N ASP A 253 9.42 -12.43 5.90
CA ASP A 253 9.90 -12.83 7.24
C ASP A 253 11.42 -12.73 7.35
N ALA A 254 12.14 -13.22 6.33
CA ALA A 254 13.60 -13.15 6.28
C ALA A 254 14.09 -11.68 6.15
N ILE A 255 13.37 -10.83 5.41
CA ILE A 255 13.67 -9.39 5.35
C ILE A 255 13.54 -8.75 6.73
N VAL A 256 12.40 -8.94 7.39
CA VAL A 256 12.12 -8.34 8.69
C VAL A 256 13.13 -8.79 9.73
N LYS A 257 13.36 -10.10 9.86
CA LYS A 257 14.34 -10.67 10.80
C LYS A 257 15.76 -10.22 10.51
N GLY A 258 16.14 -10.22 9.22
CA GLY A 258 17.47 -9.77 8.80
C GLY A 258 17.73 -8.30 9.11
N LEU A 259 16.76 -7.42 8.91
CA LEU A 259 16.86 -6.00 9.27
C LEU A 259 16.93 -5.83 10.80
N LYS A 260 16.08 -6.50 11.56
CA LYS A 260 16.10 -6.47 13.04
C LYS A 260 17.43 -6.96 13.60
N ASN A 261 17.98 -8.06 13.07
CA ASN A 261 19.29 -8.61 13.47
C ASN A 261 20.44 -7.64 13.19
N ARG A 262 20.32 -6.74 12.22
CA ARG A 262 21.25 -5.63 11.97
C ARG A 262 20.98 -4.41 12.85
N GLY A 263 20.02 -4.48 13.75
CA GLY A 263 19.64 -3.43 14.67
C GLY A 263 18.74 -2.35 14.06
N TYR A 264 18.08 -2.62 12.90
CA TYR A 264 17.11 -1.67 12.34
C TYR A 264 15.75 -1.80 13.00
N GLU A 265 15.14 -0.65 13.29
CA GLU A 265 13.71 -0.52 13.57
C GLU A 265 12.97 -0.31 12.25
N LEU A 266 11.84 -1.02 12.07
CA LEU A 266 10.98 -0.85 10.91
C LEU A 266 9.77 0.01 11.28
N VAL A 267 9.59 1.12 10.57
CA VAL A 267 8.51 2.10 10.78
C VAL A 267 7.78 2.39 9.48
N THR A 268 6.65 3.11 9.57
CA THR A 268 5.97 3.64 8.38
C THR A 268 6.77 4.77 7.73
N VAL A 269 6.50 5.08 6.46
CA VAL A 269 7.17 6.18 5.74
C VAL A 269 6.91 7.52 6.42
N SER A 270 5.67 7.78 6.84
CA SER A 270 5.35 9.04 7.54
C SER A 270 6.10 9.17 8.87
N GLU A 271 6.24 8.09 9.63
CA GLU A 271 7.02 8.08 10.85
C GLU A 271 8.52 8.29 10.58
N LEU A 272 9.06 7.65 9.55
CA LEU A 272 10.44 7.86 9.12
C LEU A 272 10.71 9.33 8.75
N ILE A 273 9.82 9.95 7.98
CA ILE A 273 9.91 11.37 7.61
C ILE A 273 9.81 12.26 8.86
N ARG A 274 8.92 11.95 9.79
CA ARG A 274 8.77 12.69 11.05
C ARG A 274 10.06 12.67 11.87
N ARG A 275 10.71 11.50 11.99
CA ARG A 275 11.99 11.36 12.71
C ARG A 275 13.11 12.16 12.03
N GLY A 276 13.19 12.13 10.70
CA GLY A 276 14.18 12.93 9.97
C GLY A 276 14.00 14.43 10.16
N ARG A 277 12.76 14.92 10.22
CA ARG A 277 12.48 16.33 10.52
C ARG A 277 12.88 16.72 11.95
N ALA A 278 12.58 15.87 12.92
CA ALA A 278 12.99 16.08 14.30
C ALA A 278 14.51 16.15 14.44
N ALA A 279 15.24 15.24 13.77
CA ALA A 279 16.69 15.23 13.76
C ALA A 279 17.30 16.47 13.08
N ALA A 280 16.61 17.06 12.09
CA ALA A 280 17.02 18.30 11.43
C ALA A 280 16.64 19.59 12.21
N GLY A 281 16.16 19.48 13.44
CA GLY A 281 15.74 20.63 14.26
C GLY A 281 14.40 21.24 13.85
N HIS A 282 13.65 20.60 12.97
CA HIS A 282 12.29 20.99 12.60
C HIS A 282 11.28 20.29 13.53
N ALA A 283 11.25 20.70 14.80
CA ALA A 283 10.22 20.22 15.72
C ALA A 283 8.82 20.52 15.13
N PRO A 284 7.85 19.59 15.22
CA PRO A 284 6.48 19.92 14.87
C PRO A 284 6.01 21.04 15.78
N SER A 285 5.57 22.17 15.21
CA SER A 285 4.83 23.16 15.97
C SER A 285 3.55 22.49 16.45
N MET A 286 3.49 22.12 17.73
CA MET A 286 2.25 21.73 18.37
C MET A 286 1.27 22.89 18.19
N PRO A 287 0.04 22.67 17.70
CA PRO A 287 -0.99 23.68 17.80
C PRO A 287 -1.10 24.03 19.28
N ALA A 288 -1.05 25.32 19.62
CA ALA A 288 -1.33 25.78 20.98
C ALA A 288 -2.64 25.14 21.43
N ALA A 289 -2.63 24.55 22.62
CA ALA A 289 -3.85 24.05 23.23
C ALA A 289 -4.87 25.21 23.23
N PRO A 290 -6.16 24.96 22.85
CA PRO A 290 -7.16 25.99 22.91
C PRO A 290 -7.17 26.54 24.33
N ALA A 291 -7.06 27.87 24.46
CA ALA A 291 -7.12 28.54 25.74
C ALA A 291 -8.42 28.10 26.44
N VAL A 292 -8.28 27.51 27.61
CA VAL A 292 -9.41 27.17 28.47
C VAL A 292 -10.10 28.52 28.78
N PRO A 293 -11.39 28.70 28.47
CA PRO A 293 -12.06 29.92 28.81
C PRO A 293 -12.00 30.09 30.33
N ASP A 294 -11.57 31.28 30.76
CA ASP A 294 -11.50 31.66 32.17
C ASP A 294 -12.86 31.49 32.84
N SER A 295 -12.95 30.52 33.74
CA SER A 295 -14.13 30.25 34.54
C SER A 295 -14.13 31.17 35.80
N SER A 296 -14.02 32.48 35.61
CA SER A 296 -14.27 33.43 36.69
C SER A 296 -15.78 33.36 37.01
N PRO A 297 -16.17 33.16 38.28
CA PRO A 297 -17.58 33.09 38.64
C PRO A 297 -18.25 34.47 38.45
N LEU A 298 -19.35 34.47 37.72
CA LEU A 298 -20.21 35.66 37.58
C LEU A 298 -20.63 36.14 38.96
N ALA A 299 -20.27 37.41 39.28
CA ALA A 299 -20.72 38.06 40.48
C ALA A 299 -22.27 38.13 40.49
N VAL A 300 -22.88 37.55 41.52
CA VAL A 300 -24.35 37.63 41.76
C VAL A 300 -24.61 39.04 42.34
N PRO A 301 -25.48 39.84 41.75
CA PRO A 301 -25.89 41.09 42.34
C PRO A 301 -26.72 40.82 43.58
N SER A 302 -26.32 41.41 44.73
CA SER A 302 -27.11 41.44 45.97
C SER A 302 -28.32 42.35 45.78
N ILE A 303 -29.51 41.85 46.16
CA ILE A 303 -30.76 42.63 46.33
C ILE A 303 -30.78 43.23 47.71
#